data_31101026e2440433e83920105b222840
#
_entry.id   31101026e2440433e83920105b222840
#
_cell.length_a   1.000
_cell.length_b   1.000
_cell.length_c   1.000
_cell.angle_alpha   90.00
_cell.angle_beta   90.00
_cell.angle_gamma   90.00
#
_symmetry.space_group_name_H-M   'P 1'
#
loop_
_entity.id
_entity.type
_entity.pdbx_description
1 polymer ?
#
loop_
_entity_poly.entity_id
_entity_poly.type
_entity_poly.pdbx_seq_one_letter_code
_entity_poly.pdbx_strand_id
1 'polypeptide(L)'
;MTEDSKEILNEKEGNSRQRRLSAFDQLAKVKWAPVRGIPLERRLQTLAIVTWIALLPICLAFFLYLFTIPILWPLLIMYSIWLFFDKAPENGGRRISFVRRLKIWKYFASYFPVSLIKVRKGESQFGLMHWLLLLVAMFMLQTKASMGAANKVNSANAALFIQEGDLDPKGNYILSYHPHGIISMAAFANFATEATGFSQQYPGIVPSLLTLASNFRLPLYRDFMMSLGMCSVSKHSCETILRSGPGRSIVIVTGGASESLSARPGTNDLTLKKRFGFIKLAIRNNASLVPVFAFGENDIYEQYDNKKGSYIWRYQKWFQRITGFTVPLAHARGIFNYNAGFIPFRHPIVAVGKC
;
A
#
# COMPACT_ATOMS: atom_id res chain seq x y z
N MET A 1 -29.46 -23.75 -44.81
CA MET A 1 -28.66 -22.73 -44.06
C MET A 1 -28.95 -21.42 -44.77
N THR A 2 -29.71 -20.56 -44.15
CA THR A 2 -30.14 -19.28 -44.72
C THR A 2 -28.95 -18.31 -44.84
N GLU A 3 -28.96 -17.39 -45.79
CA GLU A 3 -27.92 -16.39 -46.02
C GLU A 3 -27.62 -15.60 -44.75
N ASP A 4 -28.64 -15.25 -43.96
CA ASP A 4 -28.51 -14.64 -42.64
C ASP A 4 -27.62 -15.43 -41.65
N SER A 5 -27.67 -16.77 -41.71
CA SER A 5 -26.85 -17.62 -40.83
C SER A 5 -25.36 -17.59 -41.21
N LYS A 6 -25.05 -17.35 -42.49
CA LYS A 6 -23.66 -17.22 -42.97
C LYS A 6 -23.08 -15.85 -42.65
N GLU A 7 -23.90 -14.82 -42.72
CA GLU A 7 -23.49 -13.45 -42.37
C GLU A 7 -23.14 -13.29 -40.89
N ILE A 8 -24.01 -13.86 -40.00
CA ILE A 8 -23.74 -13.90 -38.55
C ILE A 8 -22.49 -14.71 -38.18
N LEU A 9 -22.20 -15.79 -38.89
CA LEU A 9 -20.99 -16.59 -38.71
C LEU A 9 -19.72 -15.82 -39.16
N ASN A 10 -19.80 -15.15 -40.31
CA ASN A 10 -18.69 -14.34 -40.80
C ASN A 10 -18.39 -13.11 -39.92
N GLU A 11 -19.42 -12.47 -39.36
CA GLU A 11 -19.26 -11.36 -38.43
C GLU A 11 -18.64 -11.82 -37.10
N LYS A 12 -19.05 -12.98 -36.60
CA LYS A 12 -18.43 -13.58 -35.38
C LYS A 12 -16.99 -14.01 -35.62
N GLU A 13 -16.66 -14.57 -36.77
CA GLU A 13 -15.27 -14.93 -37.12
C GLU A 13 -14.40 -13.70 -37.37
N GLY A 14 -14.90 -12.68 -38.05
CA GLY A 14 -14.22 -11.40 -38.24
C GLY A 14 -13.92 -10.72 -36.90
N ASN A 15 -14.91 -10.68 -36.00
CA ASN A 15 -14.77 -10.10 -34.66
C ASN A 15 -13.81 -10.90 -33.75
N SER A 16 -13.76 -12.23 -33.86
CA SER A 16 -12.83 -13.10 -33.17
C SER A 16 -11.40 -12.94 -33.68
N ARG A 17 -11.23 -12.77 -35.01
CA ARG A 17 -9.92 -12.55 -35.65
C ARG A 17 -9.37 -11.17 -35.31
N GLN A 18 -10.22 -10.14 -35.28
CA GLN A 18 -9.85 -8.78 -34.88
C GLN A 18 -9.51 -8.70 -33.38
N ARG A 19 -10.20 -9.46 -32.51
CA ARG A 19 -9.81 -9.61 -31.09
C ARG A 19 -8.48 -10.34 -30.91
N ARG A 20 -8.19 -11.37 -31.72
CA ARG A 20 -6.90 -12.08 -31.67
C ARG A 20 -5.75 -11.19 -32.17
N LEU A 21 -5.94 -10.45 -33.26
CA LEU A 21 -4.96 -9.48 -33.76
C LEU A 21 -4.68 -8.38 -32.72
N SER A 22 -5.71 -7.84 -32.05
CA SER A 22 -5.52 -6.85 -30.99
C SER A 22 -4.79 -7.40 -29.77
N ALA A 23 -4.99 -8.67 -29.42
CA ALA A 23 -4.27 -9.33 -28.33
C ALA A 23 -2.78 -9.58 -28.69
N PHE A 24 -2.50 -9.99 -29.93
CA PHE A 24 -1.14 -10.13 -30.44
C PHE A 24 -0.41 -8.77 -30.53
N ASP A 25 -1.11 -7.73 -30.98
CA ASP A 25 -0.56 -6.36 -31.00
C ASP A 25 -0.29 -5.82 -29.58
N GLN A 26 -1.08 -6.20 -28.61
CA GLN A 26 -0.82 -5.87 -27.21
C GLN A 26 0.39 -6.63 -26.66
N LEU A 27 0.54 -7.92 -26.99
CA LEU A 27 1.73 -8.71 -26.63
C LEU A 27 3.00 -8.18 -27.30
N ALA A 28 2.92 -7.72 -28.55
CA ALA A 28 4.04 -7.09 -29.25
C ALA A 28 4.49 -5.76 -28.63
N LYS A 29 3.61 -5.08 -27.88
CA LYS A 29 3.92 -3.85 -27.14
C LYS A 29 4.59 -4.10 -25.79
N VAL A 30 4.76 -5.36 -25.35
CA VAL A 30 5.40 -5.67 -24.07
C VAL A 30 6.89 -5.35 -24.14
N LYS A 31 7.34 -4.43 -23.28
CA LYS A 31 8.73 -4.04 -23.15
C LYS A 31 9.44 -5.00 -22.19
N TRP A 32 10.16 -5.99 -22.75
CA TRP A 32 10.86 -6.98 -21.95
C TRP A 32 12.09 -6.40 -21.24
N ALA A 33 12.30 -6.82 -20.00
CA ALA A 33 13.49 -6.48 -19.24
C ALA A 33 14.68 -7.36 -19.68
N PRO A 34 15.90 -6.83 -19.76
CA PRO A 34 17.07 -7.64 -20.05
C PRO A 34 17.31 -8.66 -18.94
N VAL A 35 17.63 -9.91 -19.28
CA VAL A 35 17.91 -10.96 -18.30
C VAL A 35 19.29 -10.81 -17.69
N ARG A 36 20.25 -10.25 -18.47
CA ARG A 36 21.65 -10.04 -18.06
C ARG A 36 21.92 -8.54 -17.83
N GLY A 37 22.93 -8.25 -16.99
CA GLY A 37 23.33 -6.85 -16.73
C GLY A 37 22.52 -6.12 -15.67
N ILE A 38 21.51 -6.75 -15.05
CA ILE A 38 20.75 -6.14 -13.95
C ILE A 38 21.53 -6.33 -12.64
N PRO A 39 21.86 -5.26 -11.89
CA PRO A 39 22.51 -5.34 -10.58
C PRO A 39 21.71 -6.23 -9.59
N LEU A 40 22.43 -6.98 -8.76
CA LEU A 40 21.83 -7.89 -7.78
C LEU A 40 20.84 -7.15 -6.84
N GLU A 41 21.19 -5.94 -6.45
CA GLU A 41 20.33 -5.10 -5.60
C GLU A 41 18.95 -4.88 -6.23
N ARG A 42 18.87 -4.56 -7.51
CA ARG A 42 17.60 -4.41 -8.24
C ARG A 42 16.77 -5.69 -8.31
N ARG A 43 17.44 -6.84 -8.37
CA ARG A 43 16.77 -8.15 -8.31
C ARG A 43 16.19 -8.40 -6.91
N LEU A 44 16.96 -8.12 -5.86
CA LEU A 44 16.51 -8.24 -4.46
C LEU A 44 15.35 -7.31 -4.13
N GLN A 45 15.38 -6.07 -4.65
CA GLN A 45 14.26 -5.13 -4.54
C GLN A 45 12.99 -5.68 -5.21
N THR A 46 13.11 -6.22 -6.43
CA THR A 46 11.97 -6.84 -7.13
C THR A 46 11.46 -8.06 -6.37
N LEU A 47 12.38 -8.91 -5.89
CA LEU A 47 12.02 -10.09 -5.08
C LEU A 47 11.26 -9.70 -3.81
N ALA A 48 11.69 -8.65 -3.10
CA ALA A 48 11.01 -8.17 -1.90
C ALA A 48 9.55 -7.76 -2.18
N ILE A 49 9.29 -7.06 -3.29
CA ILE A 49 7.94 -6.68 -3.70
C ILE A 49 7.12 -7.89 -4.12
N VAL A 50 7.68 -8.78 -4.93
CA VAL A 50 6.99 -10.00 -5.38
C VAL A 50 6.63 -10.87 -4.18
N THR A 51 7.56 -11.08 -3.24
CA THR A 51 7.31 -11.84 -2.01
C THR A 51 6.17 -11.21 -1.20
N TRP A 52 6.16 -9.87 -1.05
CA TRP A 52 5.12 -9.18 -0.31
C TRP A 52 3.73 -9.29 -0.97
N ILE A 53 3.64 -9.12 -2.30
CA ILE A 53 2.38 -9.25 -3.04
C ILE A 53 1.89 -10.71 -3.03
N ALA A 54 2.80 -11.66 -3.18
CA ALA A 54 2.50 -13.09 -3.23
C ALA A 54 2.23 -13.70 -1.84
N LEU A 55 2.53 -13.00 -0.75
CA LEU A 55 2.45 -13.54 0.60
C LEU A 55 1.05 -14.04 0.95
N LEU A 56 0.02 -13.25 0.65
CA LEU A 56 -1.37 -13.64 0.94
C LEU A 56 -1.79 -14.90 0.18
N PRO A 57 -1.68 -14.98 -1.16
CA PRO A 57 -2.04 -16.20 -1.87
C PRO A 57 -1.13 -17.39 -1.50
N ILE A 58 0.15 -17.18 -1.19
CA ILE A 58 1.05 -18.25 -0.73
C ILE A 58 0.61 -18.79 0.63
N CYS A 59 0.32 -17.93 1.61
CA CYS A 59 -0.17 -18.35 2.92
C CYS A 59 -1.47 -19.16 2.80
N LEU A 60 -2.40 -18.69 1.97
CA LEU A 60 -3.67 -19.38 1.76
C LEU A 60 -3.46 -20.74 1.07
N ALA A 61 -2.70 -20.78 -0.03
CA ALA A 61 -2.41 -22.01 -0.75
C ALA A 61 -1.66 -23.02 0.15
N PHE A 62 -0.70 -22.56 0.93
CA PHE A 62 0.03 -23.41 1.87
C PHE A 62 -0.89 -23.96 2.97
N PHE A 63 -1.76 -23.12 3.54
CA PHE A 63 -2.73 -23.59 4.54
C PHE A 63 -3.68 -24.65 3.95
N LEU A 64 -4.20 -24.44 2.73
CA LEU A 64 -5.04 -25.41 2.04
C LEU A 64 -4.26 -26.71 1.70
N TYR A 65 -2.99 -26.58 1.31
CA TYR A 65 -2.13 -27.75 1.08
C TYR A 65 -1.96 -28.58 2.36
N LEU A 66 -1.81 -27.95 3.53
CA LEU A 66 -1.70 -28.72 4.79
C LEU A 66 -2.96 -29.55 5.09
N PHE A 67 -4.15 -29.14 4.61
CA PHE A 67 -5.37 -29.94 4.73
C PHE A 67 -5.36 -31.21 3.88
N THR A 68 -4.50 -31.33 2.87
CA THR A 68 -4.35 -32.55 2.09
C THR A 68 -3.61 -33.65 2.86
N ILE A 69 -3.03 -33.34 4.04
CA ILE A 69 -2.24 -34.24 4.88
C ILE A 69 -3.08 -34.61 6.11
N PRO A 70 -3.78 -35.79 6.14
CA PRO A 70 -4.72 -36.13 7.22
C PRO A 70 -4.11 -36.14 8.62
N ILE A 71 -2.85 -36.52 8.76
CA ILE A 71 -2.14 -36.56 10.06
C ILE A 71 -2.06 -35.17 10.72
N LEU A 72 -2.17 -34.09 9.95
CA LEU A 72 -2.15 -32.69 10.46
C LEU A 72 -3.52 -32.17 10.86
N TRP A 73 -4.62 -32.88 10.57
CA TRP A 73 -5.97 -32.39 10.85
C TRP A 73 -6.21 -31.98 12.31
N PRO A 74 -5.80 -32.77 13.32
CA PRO A 74 -5.99 -32.36 14.71
C PRO A 74 -5.32 -31.01 15.02
N LEU A 75 -4.10 -30.80 14.50
CA LEU A 75 -3.36 -29.55 14.67
C LEU A 75 -4.03 -28.38 13.95
N LEU A 76 -4.48 -28.60 12.72
CA LEU A 76 -5.15 -27.58 11.91
C LEU A 76 -6.51 -27.18 12.48
N ILE A 77 -7.27 -28.13 13.01
CA ILE A 77 -8.54 -27.88 13.71
C ILE A 77 -8.27 -27.06 14.97
N MET A 78 -7.31 -27.46 15.80
CA MET A 78 -6.94 -26.74 17.01
C MET A 78 -6.47 -25.31 16.68
N TYR A 79 -5.64 -25.13 15.66
CA TYR A 79 -5.22 -23.82 15.17
C TYR A 79 -6.41 -22.98 14.69
N SER A 80 -7.36 -23.58 13.95
CA SER A 80 -8.53 -22.88 13.43
C SER A 80 -9.47 -22.44 14.56
N ILE A 81 -9.66 -23.27 15.57
CA ILE A 81 -10.42 -22.94 16.78
C ILE A 81 -9.75 -21.78 17.52
N TRP A 82 -8.43 -21.90 17.75
CA TRP A 82 -7.66 -20.83 18.40
C TRP A 82 -7.75 -19.52 17.62
N LEU A 83 -7.64 -19.56 16.29
CA LEU A 83 -7.75 -18.40 15.40
C LEU A 83 -9.10 -17.67 15.56
N PHE A 84 -10.17 -18.43 15.76
CA PHE A 84 -11.51 -17.88 15.95
C PHE A 84 -11.65 -17.11 17.26
N PHE A 85 -11.05 -17.61 18.35
CA PHE A 85 -11.11 -16.99 19.67
C PHE A 85 -10.04 -15.94 19.93
N ASP A 86 -8.98 -15.88 19.11
CA ASP A 86 -7.88 -14.97 19.32
C ASP A 86 -8.21 -13.53 18.97
N LYS A 87 -8.24 -12.67 19.99
CA LYS A 87 -8.53 -11.24 19.91
C LYS A 87 -7.27 -10.37 19.75
N ALA A 88 -6.09 -10.95 19.57
CA ALA A 88 -4.85 -10.18 19.46
C ALA A 88 -4.89 -9.09 18.36
N PRO A 89 -5.52 -9.30 17.17
CA PRO A 89 -5.62 -8.24 16.17
C PRO A 89 -6.33 -6.97 16.66
N GLU A 90 -7.16 -7.07 17.67
CA GLU A 90 -7.89 -5.95 18.26
C GLU A 90 -7.23 -5.41 19.54
N ASN A 91 -6.25 -6.12 20.08
CA ASN A 91 -5.57 -5.80 21.34
C ASN A 91 -4.09 -5.43 21.15
N GLY A 92 -3.74 -4.75 20.05
CA GLY A 92 -2.38 -4.28 19.79
C GLY A 92 -1.47 -5.26 19.05
N GLY A 93 -1.99 -6.44 18.63
CA GLY A 93 -1.25 -7.43 17.83
C GLY A 93 -0.15 -8.15 18.61
N ARG A 94 0.82 -8.70 17.88
CA ARG A 94 1.99 -9.45 18.42
C ARG A 94 3.28 -8.93 17.79
N ARG A 95 3.57 -7.64 17.96
CA ARG A 95 4.73 -6.97 17.37
C ARG A 95 6.04 -7.65 17.73
N ILE A 96 6.81 -8.07 16.72
CA ILE A 96 8.13 -8.70 16.85
C ILE A 96 9.16 -7.76 16.21
N SER A 97 10.04 -7.16 17.02
CA SER A 97 11.03 -6.19 16.55
C SER A 97 12.01 -6.77 15.52
N PHE A 98 12.38 -8.05 15.65
CA PHE A 98 13.22 -8.74 14.68
C PHE A 98 12.59 -8.79 13.29
N VAL A 99 11.30 -9.17 13.19
CA VAL A 99 10.58 -9.26 11.91
C VAL A 99 10.51 -7.90 11.23
N ARG A 100 10.27 -6.84 11.98
CA ARG A 100 10.23 -5.46 11.47
C ARG A 100 11.58 -4.94 10.94
N ARG A 101 12.70 -5.48 11.46
CA ARG A 101 14.07 -5.07 11.10
C ARG A 101 14.72 -5.94 10.02
N LEU A 102 14.02 -6.92 9.46
CA LEU A 102 14.57 -7.77 8.41
C LEU A 102 15.07 -6.96 7.22
N LYS A 103 16.22 -7.34 6.66
CA LYS A 103 16.85 -6.66 5.52
C LYS A 103 15.96 -6.59 4.27
N ILE A 104 15.02 -7.52 4.12
CA ILE A 104 14.08 -7.54 3.01
C ILE A 104 13.26 -6.24 2.94
N TRP A 105 12.95 -5.62 4.09
CA TRP A 105 12.18 -4.36 4.13
C TRP A 105 12.99 -3.17 3.62
N LYS A 106 14.32 -3.18 3.76
CA LYS A 106 15.18 -2.17 3.13
C LYS A 106 15.13 -2.28 1.61
N TYR A 107 15.17 -3.50 1.06
CA TYR A 107 14.99 -3.71 -0.38
C TYR A 107 13.60 -3.31 -0.85
N PHE A 108 12.55 -3.59 -0.05
CA PHE A 108 11.19 -3.16 -0.31
C PHE A 108 11.08 -1.63 -0.41
N ALA A 109 11.57 -0.89 0.59
CA ALA A 109 11.55 0.56 0.61
C ALA A 109 12.41 1.16 -0.52
N SER A 110 13.58 0.61 -0.81
CA SER A 110 14.47 1.05 -1.88
C SER A 110 13.92 0.78 -3.28
N TYR A 111 12.94 -0.12 -3.41
CA TYR A 111 12.26 -0.35 -4.69
C TYR A 111 11.51 0.90 -5.17
N PHE A 112 10.88 1.63 -4.27
CA PHE A 112 10.10 2.85 -4.53
C PHE A 112 10.87 4.14 -4.21
N PRO A 113 12.18 4.16 -3.95
CA PRO A 113 12.88 5.11 -3.09
C PRO A 113 11.94 5.82 -2.08
N VAL A 114 11.37 5.02 -1.16
CA VAL A 114 10.50 5.57 -0.11
C VAL A 114 11.34 6.45 0.78
N SER A 115 10.93 7.70 0.87
CA SER A 115 11.58 8.63 1.75
C SER A 115 10.67 9.24 2.85
N LEU A 116 11.13 9.38 4.17
CA LEU A 116 10.46 9.97 5.36
C LEU A 116 11.24 11.22 5.81
N ILE A 117 10.77 12.45 5.60
CA ILE A 117 11.46 13.70 6.01
C ILE A 117 10.86 14.26 7.30
N LYS A 118 11.72 14.48 8.28
CA LYS A 118 11.43 15.22 9.51
C LYS A 118 11.87 16.68 9.32
N VAL A 119 10.97 17.64 9.33
CA VAL A 119 11.31 19.06 9.34
C VAL A 119 11.59 19.50 10.77
N ARG A 120 12.78 20.07 11.02
CA ARG A 120 13.16 20.62 12.33
C ARG A 120 12.62 22.03 12.48
N LYS A 121 12.14 22.36 13.71
CA LYS A 121 11.75 23.70 14.10
C LYS A 121 13.00 24.58 14.04
N GLY A 122 13.06 25.53 13.12
CA GLY A 122 14.21 26.42 12.92
C GLY A 122 14.58 26.65 11.45
N GLU A 123 14.19 25.76 10.55
CA GLU A 123 14.41 25.96 9.11
C GLU A 123 13.26 26.73 8.43
N SER A 124 12.25 27.16 9.21
CA SER A 124 11.09 27.93 8.72
C SER A 124 11.35 29.42 8.50
N GLN A 125 12.61 29.91 8.61
CA GLN A 125 12.92 31.31 8.29
C GLN A 125 12.92 31.62 6.80
N PHE A 126 12.77 30.64 5.95
CA PHE A 126 12.50 30.87 4.52
C PHE A 126 11.00 30.80 4.27
N GLY A 127 10.38 31.97 4.25
CA GLY A 127 8.94 32.16 4.17
C GLY A 127 8.26 31.52 2.96
N LEU A 128 6.97 31.80 2.82
CA LEU A 128 6.02 31.34 1.79
C LEU A 128 6.60 31.20 0.36
N MET A 129 7.62 31.98 0.03
CA MET A 129 8.33 31.96 -1.25
C MET A 129 9.22 30.72 -1.44
N HIS A 130 9.81 30.19 -0.38
CA HIS A 130 10.59 28.94 -0.45
C HIS A 130 9.69 27.72 -0.59
N TRP A 131 8.51 27.76 0.02
CA TRP A 131 7.44 26.79 -0.19
C TRP A 131 6.90 26.78 -1.61
N LEU A 132 6.71 27.98 -2.18
CA LEU A 132 6.32 28.13 -3.59
C LEU A 132 7.42 27.62 -4.53
N LEU A 133 8.68 27.89 -4.23
CA LEU A 133 9.84 27.41 -5.00
C LEU A 133 10.02 25.90 -4.88
N LEU A 134 9.79 25.29 -3.71
CA LEU A 134 9.77 23.83 -3.55
C LEU A 134 8.59 23.18 -4.28
N LEU A 135 7.40 23.76 -4.21
CA LEU A 135 6.23 23.30 -4.98
C LEU A 135 6.45 23.47 -6.50
N VAL A 136 7.02 24.58 -6.92
CA VAL A 136 7.37 24.83 -8.34
C VAL A 136 8.53 23.93 -8.78
N ALA A 137 9.55 23.70 -7.94
CA ALA A 137 10.63 22.77 -8.23
C ALA A 137 10.13 21.31 -8.30
N MET A 138 9.21 20.90 -7.41
CA MET A 138 8.56 19.60 -7.47
C MET A 138 7.67 19.47 -8.71
N PHE A 139 6.92 20.52 -9.07
CA PHE A 139 6.13 20.55 -10.31
C PHE A 139 7.01 20.51 -11.56
N MET A 140 8.13 21.25 -11.57
CA MET A 140 9.11 21.24 -12.66
C MET A 140 9.91 19.92 -12.74
N LEU A 141 10.14 19.23 -11.61
CA LEU A 141 10.72 17.89 -11.58
C LEU A 141 9.77 16.85 -12.15
N GLN A 142 8.47 16.96 -11.91
CA GLN A 142 7.46 16.10 -12.55
C GLN A 142 7.41 16.29 -14.07
N THR A 143 7.59 17.51 -14.58
CA THR A 143 7.56 17.79 -16.03
C THR A 143 8.87 17.48 -16.76
N LYS A 144 10.01 17.41 -16.06
CA LYS A 144 11.34 17.08 -16.64
C LYS A 144 11.83 15.66 -16.34
N ALA A 145 11.12 14.85 -15.55
CA ALA A 145 11.52 13.48 -15.20
C ALA A 145 11.28 12.44 -16.31
N SER A 146 10.97 12.88 -17.52
CA SER A 146 10.85 11.98 -18.65
C SER A 146 12.17 11.73 -19.38
N MET A 147 13.30 11.53 -18.80
CA MET A 147 14.51 10.97 -19.42
C MET A 147 15.79 11.75 -19.03
N GLY A 148 16.41 11.36 -17.95
CA GLY A 148 17.83 11.70 -17.78
C GLY A 148 18.35 11.97 -16.38
N ALA A 149 17.51 12.23 -15.37
CA ALA A 149 17.98 12.58 -14.03
C ALA A 149 17.94 11.44 -12.99
N ALA A 150 17.53 10.24 -13.38
CA ALA A 150 17.45 9.08 -12.48
C ALA A 150 18.82 8.56 -11.99
N ASN A 151 19.93 9.04 -12.52
CA ASN A 151 21.27 8.52 -12.21
C ASN A 151 22.08 9.36 -11.20
N LYS A 152 21.56 10.45 -10.67
CA LYS A 152 22.33 11.31 -9.75
C LYS A 152 21.70 11.53 -8.36
N VAL A 153 20.58 10.88 -8.03
CA VAL A 153 20.01 10.85 -6.67
C VAL A 153 20.37 9.52 -6.02
N ASN A 154 21.63 9.17 -6.01
CA ASN A 154 22.14 7.86 -5.59
C ASN A 154 22.62 7.80 -4.15
N SER A 155 22.20 8.69 -3.22
CA SER A 155 22.65 8.55 -1.84
C SER A 155 21.72 9.12 -0.75
N ALA A 156 20.54 9.59 -1.08
CA ALA A 156 19.58 9.99 -0.05
C ALA A 156 18.39 9.03 -0.08
N ASN A 157 18.57 7.85 0.50
CA ASN A 157 17.47 7.02 0.97
C ASN A 157 16.75 7.79 2.10
N ALA A 158 16.06 8.84 1.76
CA ALA A 158 15.34 9.62 2.70
C ALA A 158 13.85 9.46 2.46
N ALA A 159 13.06 9.06 3.43
CA ALA A 159 11.64 9.13 3.54
C ALA A 159 11.27 10.54 4.03
N LEU A 160 10.41 11.33 3.39
CA LEU A 160 10.13 12.72 3.75
C LEU A 160 8.92 12.86 4.66
N PHE A 161 9.15 13.13 5.93
CA PHE A 161 8.15 13.48 6.93
C PHE A 161 8.37 14.94 7.33
N ILE A 162 7.56 15.85 6.85
CA ILE A 162 7.64 17.25 7.29
C ILE A 162 6.81 17.40 8.55
N GLN A 163 7.47 17.55 9.68
CA GLN A 163 6.85 17.86 10.95
C GLN A 163 7.42 19.17 11.49
N GLU A 164 6.55 20.12 11.80
CA GLU A 164 6.91 21.29 12.58
C GLU A 164 6.92 20.92 14.07
N GLY A 165 7.99 20.27 14.53
CA GLY A 165 8.16 19.84 15.92
C GLY A 165 8.40 18.35 16.09
N ASP A 166 8.84 17.94 17.28
CA ASP A 166 8.96 16.54 17.68
C ASP A 166 7.65 16.03 18.27
N LEU A 167 7.34 14.76 18.00
CA LEU A 167 6.26 14.07 18.69
C LEU A 167 6.70 13.81 20.15
N ASP A 168 5.91 14.28 21.12
CA ASP A 168 6.17 13.99 22.53
C ASP A 168 6.07 12.47 22.76
N PRO A 169 7.12 11.80 23.26
CA PRO A 169 7.08 10.38 23.58
C PRO A 169 5.97 9.97 24.55
N LYS A 170 5.43 10.92 25.31
CA LYS A 170 4.33 10.71 26.25
C LYS A 170 2.95 10.89 25.61
N GLY A 171 2.88 11.50 24.42
CA GLY A 171 1.65 11.74 23.68
C GLY A 171 1.15 10.50 22.96
N ASN A 172 -0.14 10.45 22.68
CA ASN A 172 -0.78 9.45 21.82
C ASN A 172 -1.21 10.10 20.50
N TYR A 173 -1.05 9.39 19.39
CA TYR A 173 -1.22 9.98 18.08
C TYR A 173 -2.08 9.13 17.16
N ILE A 174 -2.88 9.80 16.33
CA ILE A 174 -3.55 9.21 15.17
C ILE A 174 -2.92 9.80 13.92
N LEU A 175 -2.13 9.01 13.23
CA LEU A 175 -1.53 9.37 11.96
C LEU A 175 -2.53 9.05 10.83
N SER A 176 -3.09 10.12 10.25
CA SER A 176 -4.06 10.02 9.13
C SER A 176 -3.29 10.06 7.82
N TYR A 177 -3.10 8.89 7.19
CA TYR A 177 -2.28 8.72 5.99
C TYR A 177 -3.10 8.90 4.72
N HIS A 178 -2.58 9.66 3.77
CA HIS A 178 -3.16 10.00 2.47
C HIS A 178 -2.10 10.09 1.36
N PRO A 179 -2.46 9.83 0.09
CA PRO A 179 -3.64 9.09 -0.34
C PRO A 179 -3.54 7.59 -0.05
N HIS A 180 -4.64 6.84 -0.22
CA HIS A 180 -4.63 5.38 -0.06
C HIS A 180 -3.80 4.70 -1.14
N GLY A 181 -3.69 5.27 -2.34
CA GLY A 181 -3.16 4.56 -3.48
C GLY A 181 -3.96 3.29 -3.80
N ILE A 182 -3.35 2.37 -4.52
CA ILE A 182 -3.95 1.05 -4.76
C ILE A 182 -3.79 0.16 -3.51
N ILE A 183 -2.61 0.15 -2.87
CA ILE A 183 -2.27 -0.79 -1.77
C ILE A 183 -1.55 -0.09 -0.59
N SER A 184 -1.31 1.21 -0.61
CA SER A 184 -0.61 1.98 0.45
C SER A 184 0.80 1.43 0.78
N MET A 185 1.64 1.29 -0.24
CA MET A 185 2.97 0.67 -0.12
C MET A 185 3.90 1.43 0.82
N ALA A 186 3.89 2.77 0.77
CA ALA A 186 4.75 3.55 1.64
C ALA A 186 4.21 3.62 3.08
N ALA A 187 2.90 3.54 3.31
CA ALA A 187 2.38 3.38 4.66
C ALA A 187 2.91 2.09 5.30
N PHE A 188 2.93 0.99 4.54
CA PHE A 188 3.53 -0.27 4.99
C PHE A 188 5.02 -0.13 5.29
N ALA A 189 5.80 0.42 4.37
CA ALA A 189 7.24 0.61 4.53
C ALA A 189 7.59 1.45 5.78
N ASN A 190 6.88 2.57 5.97
CA ASN A 190 7.16 3.54 7.03
C ASN A 190 6.71 3.08 8.41
N PHE A 191 5.53 2.45 8.52
CA PHE A 191 4.88 2.25 9.82
C PHE A 191 4.79 0.77 10.23
N ALA A 192 4.74 -0.17 9.29
CA ALA A 192 4.76 -1.60 9.61
C ALA A 192 6.17 -2.17 9.70
N THR A 193 7.19 -1.47 9.16
CA THR A 193 8.59 -1.93 9.17
C THR A 193 9.53 -0.89 9.75
N GLU A 194 10.80 -1.24 9.91
CA GLU A 194 11.88 -0.30 10.26
C GLU A 194 12.76 0.07 9.04
N ALA A 195 12.24 -0.13 7.83
CA ALA A 195 13.00 0.12 6.60
C ALA A 195 13.44 1.59 6.45
N THR A 196 12.59 2.51 6.89
CA THR A 196 12.80 3.96 6.81
C THR A 196 13.31 4.58 8.13
N GLY A 197 13.54 3.75 9.16
CA GLY A 197 14.07 4.20 10.44
C GLY A 197 13.08 5.00 11.30
N PHE A 198 11.78 4.71 11.22
CA PHE A 198 10.77 5.42 12.01
C PHE A 198 11.10 5.48 13.50
N SER A 199 11.45 4.35 14.12
CA SER A 199 11.78 4.29 15.56
C SER A 199 13.02 5.12 15.94
N GLN A 200 13.93 5.37 15.00
CA GLN A 200 15.10 6.22 15.22
C GLN A 200 14.74 7.72 15.11
N GLN A 201 13.82 8.05 14.21
CA GLN A 201 13.37 9.43 13.98
C GLN A 201 12.40 9.90 15.07
N TYR A 202 11.59 8.99 15.61
CA TYR A 202 10.57 9.26 16.64
C TYR A 202 10.74 8.32 17.83
N PRO A 203 11.77 8.52 18.67
CA PRO A 203 12.02 7.71 19.85
C PRO A 203 10.81 7.73 20.79
N GLY A 204 10.41 6.57 21.30
CA GLY A 204 9.28 6.43 22.22
C GLY A 204 7.90 6.35 21.54
N ILE A 205 7.78 6.66 20.24
CA ILE A 205 6.53 6.50 19.51
C ILE A 205 6.45 5.11 18.89
N VAL A 206 5.36 4.41 19.18
CA VAL A 206 5.11 3.04 18.71
C VAL A 206 3.90 3.02 17.77
N PRO A 207 4.08 3.09 16.46
CA PRO A 207 2.98 3.08 15.51
C PRO A 207 2.45 1.67 15.30
N SER A 208 1.11 1.53 15.23
CA SER A 208 0.41 0.35 14.75
C SER A 208 -0.32 0.72 13.46
N LEU A 209 0.12 0.16 12.34
CA LEU A 209 -0.57 0.35 11.06
C LEU A 209 -1.84 -0.48 11.05
N LEU A 210 -2.97 0.17 10.79
CA LEU A 210 -4.27 -0.48 10.82
C LEU A 210 -4.71 -0.92 9.42
N THR A 211 -5.32 -2.10 9.36
CA THR A 211 -5.88 -2.65 8.13
C THR A 211 -7.24 -3.29 8.38
N LEU A 212 -7.91 -3.75 7.33
CA LEU A 212 -9.23 -4.37 7.42
C LEU A 212 -9.23 -5.59 8.33
N ALA A 213 -10.27 -5.73 9.17
CA ALA A 213 -10.45 -6.87 10.08
C ALA A 213 -10.48 -8.22 9.33
N SER A 214 -10.94 -8.24 8.08
CA SER A 214 -10.95 -9.43 7.22
C SER A 214 -9.55 -10.01 6.96
N ASN A 215 -8.49 -9.20 6.95
CA ASN A 215 -7.10 -9.66 6.81
C ASN A 215 -6.69 -10.60 7.96
N PHE A 216 -7.24 -10.38 9.15
CA PHE A 216 -6.93 -11.19 10.33
C PHE A 216 -7.76 -12.46 10.46
N ARG A 217 -8.62 -12.76 9.48
CA ARG A 217 -9.33 -14.05 9.35
C ARG A 217 -8.59 -15.05 8.49
N LEU A 218 -7.52 -14.63 7.81
CA LEU A 218 -6.73 -15.47 6.91
C LEU A 218 -5.63 -16.19 7.70
N PRO A 219 -5.64 -17.53 7.76
CA PRO A 219 -4.64 -18.30 8.49
C PRO A 219 -3.22 -18.00 8.01
N LEU A 220 -2.24 -18.07 8.88
CA LEU A 220 -0.82 -17.79 8.67
C LEU A 220 -0.55 -16.32 8.27
N TYR A 221 -1.30 -15.78 7.32
CA TYR A 221 -1.17 -14.39 6.87
C TYR A 221 -1.42 -13.41 8.02
N ARG A 222 -2.45 -13.65 8.87
CA ARG A 222 -2.74 -12.82 10.04
C ARG A 222 -1.58 -12.77 11.03
N ASP A 223 -0.92 -13.90 11.27
CA ASP A 223 0.16 -13.99 12.25
C ASP A 223 1.38 -13.21 11.76
N PHE A 224 1.67 -13.30 10.47
CA PHE A 224 2.68 -12.47 9.84
C PHE A 224 2.35 -10.98 9.96
N MET A 225 1.11 -10.55 9.67
CA MET A 225 0.70 -9.13 9.78
C MET A 225 0.82 -8.62 11.22
N MET A 226 0.39 -9.42 12.20
CA MET A 226 0.53 -9.08 13.62
C MET A 226 1.99 -9.02 14.07
N SER A 227 2.88 -9.87 13.53
CA SER A 227 4.31 -9.83 13.84
C SER A 227 4.98 -8.52 13.42
N LEU A 228 4.43 -7.86 12.40
CA LEU A 228 4.83 -6.51 11.98
C LEU A 228 4.19 -5.40 12.85
N GLY A 229 3.31 -5.75 13.79
CA GLY A 229 2.59 -4.80 14.64
C GLY A 229 1.37 -4.17 13.94
N MET A 230 0.87 -4.81 12.88
CA MET A 230 -0.38 -4.39 12.25
C MET A 230 -1.59 -4.91 13.03
N CYS A 231 -2.65 -4.10 13.06
CA CYS A 231 -3.86 -4.36 13.84
C CYS A 231 -5.12 -4.07 13.02
N SER A 232 -6.25 -4.50 13.54
CA SER A 232 -7.56 -4.25 12.93
C SER A 232 -7.93 -2.77 13.02
N VAL A 233 -8.60 -2.24 11.98
CA VAL A 233 -9.11 -0.85 11.95
C VAL A 233 -10.46 -0.70 12.68
N SER A 234 -10.86 -1.69 13.49
CA SER A 234 -12.08 -1.59 14.30
C SER A 234 -11.98 -0.48 15.35
N LYS A 235 -13.12 0.13 15.71
CA LYS A 235 -13.16 1.16 16.75
C LYS A 235 -12.56 0.64 18.06
N HIS A 236 -12.91 -0.58 18.46
CA HIS A 236 -12.40 -1.23 19.66
C HIS A 236 -10.88 -1.33 19.64
N SER A 237 -10.30 -1.83 18.55
CA SER A 237 -8.84 -1.91 18.37
C SER A 237 -8.15 -0.56 18.49
N CYS A 238 -8.69 0.47 17.84
CA CYS A 238 -8.15 1.83 17.91
C CYS A 238 -8.13 2.36 19.36
N GLU A 239 -9.24 2.23 20.08
CA GLU A 239 -9.35 2.69 21.48
C GLU A 239 -8.43 1.89 22.40
N THR A 240 -8.35 0.56 22.23
CA THR A 240 -7.47 -0.31 23.03
C THR A 240 -6.00 0.04 22.83
N ILE A 241 -5.57 0.25 21.60
CA ILE A 241 -4.17 0.60 21.31
C ILE A 241 -3.83 1.98 21.90
N LEU A 242 -4.68 2.99 21.68
CA LEU A 242 -4.41 4.35 22.18
C LEU A 242 -4.39 4.42 23.71
N ARG A 243 -5.16 3.56 24.40
CA ARG A 243 -5.19 3.49 25.87
C ARG A 243 -4.12 2.58 26.48
N SER A 244 -3.37 1.85 25.68
CA SER A 244 -2.41 0.85 26.18
C SER A 244 -1.09 1.47 26.72
N GLY A 245 -0.96 2.78 26.72
CA GLY A 245 0.17 3.50 27.31
C GLY A 245 0.62 4.73 26.53
N PRO A 246 1.62 5.46 27.03
CA PRO A 246 2.16 6.62 26.34
C PRO A 246 2.93 6.21 25.06
N GLY A 247 3.01 7.14 24.11
CA GLY A 247 3.68 6.93 22.82
C GLY A 247 2.95 5.96 21.90
N ARG A 248 1.82 5.39 22.31
CA ARG A 248 1.03 4.48 21.46
C ARG A 248 0.31 5.28 20.39
N SER A 249 0.48 4.83 19.17
CA SER A 249 -0.02 5.55 18.00
C SER A 249 -0.65 4.58 17.01
N ILE A 250 -1.70 5.03 16.36
CA ILE A 250 -2.34 4.30 15.27
C ILE A 250 -2.14 5.03 13.95
N VAL A 251 -1.93 4.28 12.89
CA VAL A 251 -1.85 4.80 11.52
C VAL A 251 -3.05 4.31 10.74
N ILE A 252 -3.88 5.23 10.31
CA ILE A 252 -5.10 4.94 9.54
C ILE A 252 -4.92 5.47 8.14
N VAL A 253 -5.05 4.61 7.14
CA VAL A 253 -5.16 5.02 5.74
C VAL A 253 -6.62 5.43 5.48
N THR A 254 -6.89 6.72 5.69
CA THR A 254 -8.25 7.25 5.93
C THR A 254 -9.19 7.09 4.74
N GLY A 255 -8.71 7.20 3.51
CA GLY A 255 -9.51 7.04 2.29
C GLY A 255 -10.09 5.65 2.12
N GLY A 256 -9.32 4.63 2.53
CA GLY A 256 -9.69 3.23 2.48
C GLY A 256 -9.99 2.74 1.07
N ALA A 257 -10.64 1.58 0.98
CA ALA A 257 -10.97 0.91 -0.27
C ALA A 257 -11.78 1.76 -1.28
N SER A 258 -12.45 2.83 -0.85
CA SER A 258 -13.17 3.72 -1.78
C SER A 258 -12.23 4.63 -2.55
N GLU A 259 -11.14 5.06 -1.92
CA GLU A 259 -10.13 5.93 -2.53
C GLU A 259 -9.25 5.16 -3.52
N SER A 260 -8.96 3.88 -3.25
CA SER A 260 -8.19 3.04 -4.17
C SER A 260 -8.86 2.87 -5.55
N LEU A 261 -10.19 2.99 -5.65
CA LEU A 261 -10.91 2.98 -6.93
C LEU A 261 -10.73 4.28 -7.73
N SER A 262 -10.27 5.35 -7.11
CA SER A 262 -10.01 6.66 -7.74
C SER A 262 -8.52 6.98 -7.86
N ALA A 263 -7.65 6.10 -7.32
CA ALA A 263 -6.21 6.29 -7.35
C ALA A 263 -5.68 6.23 -8.79
N ARG A 264 -5.11 7.33 -9.29
CA ARG A 264 -4.53 7.44 -10.63
C ARG A 264 -3.27 8.27 -10.60
N PRO A 265 -2.30 7.99 -11.48
CA PRO A 265 -1.10 8.82 -11.60
C PRO A 265 -1.44 10.30 -11.78
N GLY A 266 -0.69 11.16 -11.09
CA GLY A 266 -0.86 12.60 -11.15
C GLY A 266 -2.13 13.14 -10.48
N THR A 267 -2.95 12.31 -9.81
CA THR A 267 -4.16 12.75 -9.08
C THR A 267 -4.00 12.60 -7.58
N ASN A 268 -4.66 13.50 -6.82
CA ASN A 268 -4.66 13.50 -5.36
C ASN A 268 -6.08 13.63 -4.81
N ASP A 269 -7.03 12.95 -5.43
CA ASP A 269 -8.43 12.97 -5.00
C ASP A 269 -8.60 12.21 -3.68
N LEU A 270 -8.99 12.92 -2.62
CA LEU A 270 -9.14 12.36 -1.29
C LEU A 270 -10.61 12.11 -0.94
N THR A 271 -10.88 10.97 -0.30
CA THR A 271 -12.20 10.65 0.26
C THR A 271 -12.24 11.02 1.75
N LEU A 272 -12.12 12.31 2.07
CA LEU A 272 -12.02 12.79 3.45
C LEU A 272 -13.34 13.31 4.02
N LYS A 273 -14.15 14.02 3.21
CA LYS A 273 -15.40 14.70 3.66
C LYS A 273 -16.44 13.80 4.33
N LYS A 274 -16.36 12.48 4.16
CA LYS A 274 -17.27 11.49 4.75
C LYS A 274 -16.61 10.65 5.85
N ARG A 275 -15.38 10.97 6.25
CA ARG A 275 -14.57 10.17 7.17
C ARG A 275 -14.30 10.90 8.49
N PHE A 276 -15.33 11.04 9.34
CA PHE A 276 -15.19 11.70 10.63
C PHE A 276 -14.82 10.75 11.79
N GLY A 277 -14.74 9.44 11.53
CA GLY A 277 -14.53 8.43 12.59
C GLY A 277 -13.20 8.61 13.32
N PHE A 278 -12.12 8.87 12.61
CA PHE A 278 -10.79 9.05 13.20
C PHE A 278 -10.68 10.34 14.03
N ILE A 279 -11.39 11.42 13.63
CA ILE A 279 -11.46 12.67 14.39
C ILE A 279 -12.19 12.43 15.72
N LYS A 280 -13.33 11.72 15.69
CA LYS A 280 -14.08 11.36 16.91
C LYS A 280 -13.24 10.48 17.84
N LEU A 281 -12.43 9.57 17.28
CA LEU A 281 -11.49 8.74 18.06
C LEU A 281 -10.41 9.59 18.72
N ALA A 282 -9.84 10.55 18.01
CA ALA A 282 -8.83 11.46 18.54
C ALA A 282 -9.36 12.24 19.76
N ILE A 283 -10.52 12.87 19.62
CA ILE A 283 -11.15 13.64 20.70
C ILE A 283 -11.45 12.74 21.90
N ARG A 284 -12.02 11.54 21.70
CA ARG A 284 -12.40 10.62 22.79
C ARG A 284 -11.23 10.04 23.56
N ASN A 285 -10.07 9.89 22.92
CA ASN A 285 -8.89 9.27 23.51
C ASN A 285 -7.79 10.29 23.82
N ASN A 286 -8.08 11.60 23.74
CA ASN A 286 -7.10 12.68 23.94
C ASN A 286 -5.82 12.45 23.12
N ALA A 287 -5.99 12.01 21.86
CA ALA A 287 -4.90 11.74 20.96
C ALA A 287 -4.76 12.87 19.92
N SER A 288 -3.55 13.29 19.66
CA SER A 288 -3.25 14.32 18.65
C SER A 288 -3.38 13.74 17.23
N LEU A 289 -3.95 14.52 16.31
CA LEU A 289 -4.04 14.16 14.90
C LEU A 289 -2.79 14.61 14.17
N VAL A 290 -2.17 13.68 13.44
CA VAL A 290 -1.01 13.94 12.58
C VAL A 290 -1.40 13.59 11.14
N PRO A 291 -1.72 14.58 10.30
CA PRO A 291 -1.95 14.32 8.89
C PRO A 291 -0.62 13.93 8.22
N VAL A 292 -0.67 12.85 7.44
CA VAL A 292 0.47 12.33 6.68
C VAL A 292 0.07 12.27 5.21
N PHE A 293 0.83 12.93 4.35
CA PHE A 293 0.59 12.91 2.91
C PHE A 293 1.77 12.27 2.18
N ALA A 294 1.49 11.32 1.31
CA ALA A 294 2.50 10.58 0.54
C ALA A 294 2.39 10.95 -0.95
N PHE A 295 3.28 11.78 -1.39
CA PHE A 295 3.44 12.11 -2.80
C PHE A 295 4.00 10.92 -3.57
N GLY A 296 3.41 10.60 -4.72
CA GLY A 296 3.83 9.47 -5.56
C GLY A 296 3.14 8.14 -5.22
N GLU A 297 2.34 8.05 -4.14
CA GLU A 297 1.62 6.80 -3.79
C GLU A 297 0.62 6.38 -4.87
N ASN A 298 0.01 7.34 -5.58
CA ASN A 298 -0.90 7.06 -6.69
C ASN A 298 -0.18 6.75 -8.01
N ASP A 299 1.12 7.05 -8.11
CA ASP A 299 1.88 6.97 -9.38
C ASP A 299 2.49 5.58 -9.61
N ILE A 300 2.41 4.69 -8.61
CA ILE A 300 3.00 3.35 -8.69
C ILE A 300 2.16 2.33 -9.46
N TYR A 301 0.90 2.68 -9.79
CA TYR A 301 0.01 1.89 -10.61
C TYR A 301 -0.76 2.77 -11.57
N GLU A 302 -0.96 2.30 -12.79
CA GLU A 302 -1.97 2.83 -13.70
C GLU A 302 -3.31 2.13 -13.45
N GLN A 303 -4.41 2.85 -13.63
CA GLN A 303 -5.75 2.32 -13.47
C GLN A 303 -6.59 2.58 -14.72
N TYR A 304 -7.20 1.52 -15.25
CA TYR A 304 -8.13 1.65 -16.37
C TYR A 304 -9.37 2.45 -15.99
N ASP A 305 -9.87 3.21 -16.94
CA ASP A 305 -11.10 3.96 -16.76
C ASP A 305 -12.29 3.03 -16.54
N ASN A 306 -12.97 3.26 -15.42
CA ASN A 306 -14.18 2.54 -15.09
C ASN A 306 -15.30 3.54 -14.83
N LYS A 307 -16.17 3.74 -15.82
CA LYS A 307 -17.29 4.67 -15.72
C LYS A 307 -18.24 4.28 -14.59
N LYS A 308 -18.63 5.24 -13.74
CA LYS A 308 -19.65 5.01 -12.71
C LYS A 308 -20.93 4.48 -13.36
N GLY A 309 -21.47 3.38 -12.80
CA GLY A 309 -22.67 2.72 -13.34
C GLY A 309 -22.40 1.58 -14.32
N SER A 310 -21.16 1.37 -14.79
CA SER A 310 -20.78 0.22 -15.59
C SER A 310 -20.98 -1.10 -14.82
N TYR A 311 -21.07 -2.23 -15.51
CA TYR A 311 -21.17 -3.57 -14.89
C TYR A 311 -19.97 -3.83 -13.97
N ILE A 312 -18.76 -3.49 -14.40
CA ILE A 312 -17.54 -3.66 -13.61
C ILE A 312 -17.60 -2.80 -12.35
N TRP A 313 -18.02 -1.54 -12.45
CA TRP A 313 -18.18 -0.66 -11.30
C TRP A 313 -19.22 -1.19 -10.30
N ARG A 314 -20.35 -1.72 -10.78
CA ARG A 314 -21.39 -2.35 -9.94
C ARG A 314 -20.84 -3.58 -9.22
N TYR A 315 -20.08 -4.44 -9.92
CA TYR A 315 -19.41 -5.59 -9.34
C TYR A 315 -18.41 -5.17 -8.27
N GLN A 316 -17.54 -4.19 -8.54
CA GLN A 316 -16.57 -3.67 -7.56
C GLN A 316 -17.26 -3.12 -6.31
N LYS A 317 -18.37 -2.40 -6.46
CA LYS A 317 -19.15 -1.87 -5.33
C LYS A 317 -19.87 -2.96 -4.56
N TRP A 318 -20.39 -3.96 -5.23
CA TRP A 318 -21.00 -5.13 -4.60
C TRP A 318 -19.94 -5.91 -3.81
N PHE A 319 -18.80 -6.23 -4.42
CA PHE A 319 -17.68 -6.92 -3.78
C PHE A 319 -17.16 -6.15 -2.56
N GLN A 320 -16.97 -4.83 -2.70
CA GLN A 320 -16.57 -3.95 -1.60
C GLN A 320 -17.55 -4.00 -0.42
N ARG A 321 -18.85 -4.07 -0.69
CA ARG A 321 -19.88 -4.12 0.36
C ARG A 321 -19.81 -5.41 1.18
N ILE A 322 -19.50 -6.53 0.53
CA ILE A 322 -19.44 -7.84 1.19
C ILE A 322 -18.11 -8.06 1.91
N THR A 323 -17.00 -7.75 1.27
CA THR A 323 -15.66 -8.10 1.77
C THR A 323 -14.94 -6.96 2.47
N GLY A 324 -15.37 -5.72 2.26
CA GLY A 324 -14.63 -4.51 2.65
C GLY A 324 -13.49 -4.14 1.69
N PHE A 325 -13.08 -5.06 0.80
CA PHE A 325 -12.05 -4.84 -0.22
C PHE A 325 -12.60 -4.27 -1.51
N THR A 326 -11.72 -3.63 -2.27
CA THR A 326 -11.99 -3.29 -3.68
C THR A 326 -11.00 -4.02 -4.58
N VAL A 327 -11.44 -4.28 -5.81
CA VAL A 327 -10.59 -4.81 -6.88
C VAL A 327 -10.45 -3.71 -7.94
N PRO A 328 -9.49 -2.78 -7.78
CA PRO A 328 -9.25 -1.76 -8.79
C PRO A 328 -8.73 -2.44 -10.08
N LEU A 329 -9.11 -1.87 -11.22
CA LEU A 329 -8.59 -2.31 -12.51
C LEU A 329 -7.20 -1.72 -12.73
N ALA A 330 -6.29 -2.04 -11.83
CA ALA A 330 -4.94 -1.53 -11.85
C ALA A 330 -4.03 -2.44 -12.68
N HIS A 331 -3.09 -1.83 -13.36
CA HIS A 331 -1.98 -2.53 -14.01
C HIS A 331 -0.67 -1.77 -13.79
N ALA A 332 0.43 -2.48 -13.92
CA ALA A 332 1.76 -1.91 -13.81
C ALA A 332 2.77 -2.77 -14.57
N ARG A 333 3.90 -3.13 -13.99
CA ARG A 333 4.91 -3.96 -14.66
C ARG A 333 4.82 -5.43 -14.25
N GLY A 334 5.42 -6.30 -15.06
CA GLY A 334 5.69 -7.69 -14.71
C GLY A 334 7.07 -7.88 -14.05
N ILE A 335 7.39 -9.13 -13.72
CA ILE A 335 8.72 -9.51 -13.18
C ILE A 335 9.80 -9.29 -14.24
N PHE A 336 9.53 -9.73 -15.48
CA PHE A 336 10.48 -9.72 -16.59
C PHE A 336 10.13 -8.69 -17.68
N ASN A 337 9.20 -7.77 -17.42
CA ASN A 337 8.81 -6.72 -18.34
C ASN A 337 8.51 -5.42 -17.60
N TYR A 338 8.41 -4.29 -18.34
CA TYR A 338 8.28 -2.96 -17.75
C TYR A 338 6.88 -2.37 -17.81
N ASN A 339 5.91 -3.00 -18.50
CA ASN A 339 4.63 -2.39 -18.80
C ASN A 339 3.42 -3.35 -18.81
N ALA A 340 3.58 -4.59 -18.36
CA ALA A 340 2.47 -5.54 -18.34
C ALA A 340 2.53 -6.44 -17.10
N GLY A 341 1.66 -6.22 -16.11
CA GLY A 341 1.56 -7.03 -14.91
C GLY A 341 1.00 -6.29 -13.71
N PHE A 342 1.24 -6.86 -12.52
CA PHE A 342 0.70 -6.39 -11.25
C PHE A 342 1.78 -5.91 -10.27
N ILE A 343 3.07 -5.92 -10.66
CA ILE A 343 4.14 -5.41 -9.82
C ILE A 343 4.18 -3.89 -10.00
N PRO A 344 4.11 -3.08 -8.93
CA PRO A 344 4.05 -1.63 -9.05
C PRO A 344 5.23 -1.05 -9.85
N PHE A 345 5.02 0.10 -10.45
CA PHE A 345 6.11 0.85 -11.07
C PHE A 345 7.08 1.37 -10.01
N ARG A 346 8.33 1.60 -10.41
CA ARG A 346 9.38 2.16 -9.56
C ARG A 346 9.28 3.68 -9.57
N HIS A 347 8.31 4.24 -8.86
CA HIS A 347 8.21 5.67 -8.63
C HIS A 347 8.62 6.02 -7.19
N PRO A 348 9.33 7.13 -6.96
CA PRO A 348 9.66 7.58 -5.62
C PRO A 348 8.38 7.96 -4.88
N ILE A 349 8.31 7.60 -3.59
CA ILE A 349 7.21 7.97 -2.73
C ILE A 349 7.76 8.78 -1.56
N VAL A 350 7.20 9.98 -1.37
CA VAL A 350 7.63 10.95 -0.38
C VAL A 350 6.50 11.16 0.61
N ALA A 351 6.61 10.63 1.82
CA ALA A 351 5.62 10.81 2.87
C ALA A 351 5.96 12.01 3.75
N VAL A 352 4.99 12.90 3.93
CA VAL A 352 5.10 14.18 4.64
C VAL A 352 4.04 14.24 5.72
N GLY A 353 4.42 14.45 6.98
CA GLY A 353 3.48 14.65 8.09
C GLY A 353 3.66 16.01 8.75
N LYS A 354 2.56 16.60 9.20
CA LYS A 354 2.52 17.87 9.91
C LYS A 354 1.78 17.71 11.24
N CYS A 355 2.39 18.11 12.35
CA CYS A 355 1.74 18.28 13.67
C CYS A 355 1.22 19.69 13.84
#